data_aa2f4c76cf52293fba00b285ec206a49
#
_entry.id   aa2f4c76cf52293fba00b285ec206a49
#
_cell.length_a   1.000
_cell.length_b   1.000
_cell.length_c   1.000
_cell.angle_alpha   90.00
_cell.angle_beta   90.00
_cell.angle_gamma   90.00
#
_symmetry.space_group_name_H-M   'P 1'
#
loop_
_entity.id
_entity.type
_entity.pdbx_description
1 polymer ?
#
loop_
_entity_poly.entity_id
_entity_poly.type
_entity_poly.pdbx_seq_one_letter_code
_entity_poly.pdbx_strand_id
1 'polypeptide(L)'
;MIVIHVDTMEDTTRLKKTYEGLENVTLLYNPTKEEVVAQLKRDDDPLVMCLGHGTTSGLFGTSWLNYVVDRSIVDLLKDRKMIGIWCFASSFAERYGLQGYFTSMFVSNINEAEGFGFPNNTSEDILNEVNLFCETINTYLKEGVPMDEWVPRLQAGCHKEKDFVKYNYEGMRYYG
;
A
#
# COMPACT_ATOMS: atom_id res chain seq x y z
N MET A 1 13.54 -7.30 -3.00
CA MET A 1 12.52 -6.37 -2.42
C MET A 1 12.15 -6.81 -1.03
N ILE A 2 12.09 -5.88 -0.08
CA ILE A 2 11.56 -6.12 1.27
C ILE A 2 10.06 -5.85 1.26
N VAL A 3 9.24 -6.78 1.76
CA VAL A 3 7.80 -6.62 1.93
C VAL A 3 7.45 -6.64 3.41
N ILE A 4 6.82 -5.59 3.89
CA ILE A 4 6.27 -5.43 5.23
C ILE A 4 4.75 -5.50 5.09
N HIS A 5 4.15 -6.62 5.48
CA HIS A 5 2.71 -6.84 5.34
C HIS A 5 2.08 -7.05 6.71
N VAL A 6 1.20 -6.14 7.09
CA VAL A 6 0.37 -6.25 8.30
C VAL A 6 -1.03 -6.67 7.91
N ASP A 7 -1.36 -7.90 8.26
CA ASP A 7 -2.62 -8.55 7.93
C ASP A 7 -3.47 -8.72 9.20
N THR A 8 -4.54 -7.98 9.29
CA THR A 8 -5.41 -7.95 10.47
C THR A 8 -6.88 -8.19 10.14
N MET A 9 -7.28 -8.08 8.87
CA MET A 9 -8.66 -8.17 8.40
C MET A 9 -8.70 -8.76 6.98
N GLU A 10 -9.88 -9.16 6.49
CA GLU A 10 -10.04 -9.78 5.19
C GLU A 10 -9.51 -8.92 4.03
N ASP A 11 -9.74 -7.62 4.09
CA ASP A 11 -9.25 -6.67 3.08
C ASP A 11 -7.72 -6.60 3.05
N THR A 12 -7.05 -6.60 4.22
CA THR A 12 -5.58 -6.63 4.29
C THR A 12 -5.01 -7.98 3.87
N THR A 13 -5.71 -9.09 4.12
CA THR A 13 -5.29 -10.42 3.63
C THR A 13 -5.17 -10.46 2.11
N ARG A 14 -6.03 -9.72 1.39
CA ARG A 14 -6.02 -9.66 -0.08
C ARG A 14 -4.80 -8.95 -0.64
N LEU A 15 -4.18 -8.05 0.13
CA LEU A 15 -2.98 -7.33 -0.28
C LEU A 15 -1.79 -8.25 -0.58
N LYS A 16 -1.79 -9.50 -0.10
CA LYS A 16 -0.76 -10.49 -0.47
C LYS A 16 -0.64 -10.70 -1.98
N LYS A 17 -1.73 -10.50 -2.74
CA LYS A 17 -1.72 -10.63 -4.20
C LYS A 17 -0.76 -9.66 -4.89
N THR A 18 -0.41 -8.54 -4.25
CA THR A 18 0.55 -7.57 -4.80
C THR A 18 1.96 -8.14 -4.97
N TYR A 19 2.34 -9.13 -4.15
CA TYR A 19 3.68 -9.72 -4.17
C TYR A 19 3.69 -11.24 -4.39
N GLU A 20 2.53 -11.86 -4.57
CA GLU A 20 2.40 -13.31 -4.77
C GLU A 20 3.12 -13.77 -6.06
N GLY A 21 4.02 -14.77 -5.90
CA GLY A 21 4.78 -15.31 -7.02
C GLY A 21 5.88 -14.38 -7.56
N LEU A 22 6.24 -13.32 -6.82
CA LEU A 22 7.46 -12.55 -7.12
C LEU A 22 8.69 -13.28 -6.56
N GLU A 23 9.78 -13.25 -7.31
CA GLU A 23 11.07 -13.77 -6.87
C GLU A 23 11.84 -12.74 -6.02
N ASN A 24 12.79 -13.21 -5.20
CA ASN A 24 13.68 -12.38 -4.40
C ASN A 24 12.94 -11.42 -3.44
N VAL A 25 11.88 -11.92 -2.80
CA VAL A 25 11.09 -11.21 -1.79
C VAL A 25 11.54 -11.62 -0.39
N THR A 26 11.94 -10.65 0.42
CA THR A 26 12.10 -10.82 1.87
C THR A 26 10.82 -10.37 2.55
N LEU A 27 9.98 -11.33 2.97
CA LEU A 27 8.67 -11.06 3.56
C LEU A 27 8.76 -10.95 5.09
N LEU A 28 8.31 -9.82 5.63
CA LEU A 28 7.99 -9.61 7.04
C LEU A 28 6.47 -9.60 7.19
N TYR A 29 5.91 -10.70 7.66
CA TYR A 29 4.45 -10.86 7.82
C TYR A 29 4.06 -10.63 9.28
N ASN A 30 3.18 -9.68 9.52
CA ASN A 30 2.77 -9.24 10.86
C ASN A 30 3.96 -8.91 11.79
N PRO A 31 4.97 -8.14 11.31
CA PRO A 31 6.17 -7.89 12.09
C PRO A 31 5.92 -6.91 13.24
N THR A 32 6.81 -6.96 14.23
CA THR A 32 7.03 -5.86 15.17
C THR A 32 7.85 -4.75 14.51
N LYS A 33 7.87 -3.56 15.10
CA LYS A 33 8.73 -2.48 14.62
C LYS A 33 10.21 -2.83 14.71
N GLU A 34 10.61 -3.53 15.77
CA GLU A 34 11.99 -3.98 16.01
C GLU A 34 12.46 -4.91 14.90
N GLU A 35 11.61 -5.84 14.44
CA GLU A 35 11.89 -6.73 13.31
C GLU A 35 12.04 -5.95 12.01
N VAL A 36 11.16 -4.97 11.76
CA VAL A 36 11.27 -4.07 10.59
C VAL A 36 12.59 -3.31 10.62
N VAL A 37 12.94 -2.69 11.75
CA VAL A 37 14.19 -1.95 11.90
C VAL A 37 15.41 -2.86 11.72
N ALA A 38 15.38 -4.05 12.30
CA ALA A 38 16.47 -5.02 12.17
C ALA A 38 16.65 -5.45 10.71
N GLN A 39 15.58 -5.70 9.98
CA GLN A 39 15.64 -6.08 8.58
C GLN A 39 16.15 -4.93 7.71
N LEU A 40 15.62 -3.70 7.87
CA LEU A 40 16.05 -2.53 7.11
C LEU A 40 17.54 -2.18 7.35
N LYS A 41 18.08 -2.45 8.52
CA LYS A 41 19.51 -2.24 8.81
C LYS A 41 20.41 -3.33 8.24
N ARG A 42 19.90 -4.55 8.09
CA ARG A 42 20.67 -5.71 7.59
C ARG A 42 20.72 -5.79 6.08
N ASP A 43 19.68 -5.30 5.41
CA ASP A 43 19.41 -5.48 4.00
C ASP A 43 19.31 -4.10 3.34
N ASP A 44 20.10 -3.87 2.30
CA ASP A 44 20.17 -2.63 1.53
C ASP A 44 19.31 -2.67 0.25
N ASP A 45 18.37 -3.61 0.16
CA ASP A 45 17.45 -3.71 -0.98
C ASP A 45 16.81 -2.33 -1.29
N PRO A 46 16.90 -1.86 -2.54
CA PRO A 46 16.49 -0.51 -2.90
C PRO A 46 14.96 -0.33 -2.94
N LEU A 47 14.19 -1.40 -2.80
CA LEU A 47 12.73 -1.37 -2.88
C LEU A 47 12.09 -1.96 -1.63
N VAL A 48 11.23 -1.15 -0.98
CA VAL A 48 10.46 -1.55 0.19
C VAL A 48 8.96 -1.40 -0.09
N MET A 49 8.20 -2.48 0.07
CA MET A 49 6.74 -2.48 -0.02
C MET A 49 6.14 -2.58 1.37
N CYS A 50 5.19 -1.69 1.70
CA CYS A 50 4.50 -1.64 2.98
C CYS A 50 3.00 -1.73 2.76
N LEU A 51 2.34 -2.72 3.37
CA LEU A 51 0.95 -3.10 3.12
C LEU A 51 0.17 -3.25 4.42
N GLY A 52 -1.05 -2.72 4.48
CA GLY A 52 -1.97 -2.89 5.60
C GLY A 52 -2.83 -1.66 5.87
N HIS A 53 -3.35 -1.54 7.08
CA HIS A 53 -4.04 -0.34 7.54
C HIS A 53 -3.06 0.70 8.08
N GLY A 54 -3.41 1.98 7.94
CA GLY A 54 -2.57 3.06 8.44
C GLY A 54 -3.25 4.43 8.42
N THR A 55 -2.46 5.44 8.69
CA THR A 55 -2.87 6.85 8.70
C THR A 55 -1.78 7.74 8.13
N THR A 56 -1.98 9.06 8.19
CA THR A 56 -0.93 10.05 7.90
C THR A 56 0.30 9.95 8.81
N SER A 57 0.23 9.15 9.90
CA SER A 57 1.33 8.92 10.84
C SER A 57 2.14 7.67 10.54
N GLY A 58 1.63 6.78 9.67
CA GLY A 58 2.32 5.56 9.26
C GLY A 58 1.43 4.34 9.12
N LEU A 59 2.06 3.19 8.95
CA LEU A 59 1.46 1.87 8.87
C LEU A 59 1.28 1.30 10.29
N PHE A 60 0.06 0.88 10.62
CA PHE A 60 -0.22 0.20 11.89
C PHE A 60 0.50 -1.15 11.97
N GLY A 61 0.75 -1.61 13.18
CA GLY A 61 1.03 -2.99 13.49
C GLY A 61 -0.24 -3.81 13.67
N THR A 62 -0.11 -5.03 14.13
CA THR A 62 -1.25 -5.91 14.44
C THR A 62 -2.14 -5.36 15.56
N SER A 63 -1.60 -4.46 16.39
CA SER A 63 -2.37 -3.63 17.31
C SER A 63 -2.53 -2.22 16.73
N TRP A 64 -3.75 -1.70 16.66
CA TRP A 64 -4.07 -0.34 16.20
C TRP A 64 -3.43 0.77 17.06
N LEU A 65 -2.86 0.40 18.21
CA LEU A 65 -2.16 1.33 19.10
C LEU A 65 -0.68 1.53 18.73
N ASN A 66 -0.12 0.67 17.87
CA ASN A 66 1.29 0.66 17.52
C ASN A 66 1.47 0.81 16.01
N TYR A 67 2.52 1.51 15.61
CA TYR A 67 2.96 1.59 14.22
C TYR A 67 4.20 0.72 14.00
N VAL A 68 4.26 0.01 12.89
CA VAL A 68 5.47 -0.71 12.45
C VAL A 68 6.30 0.15 11.49
N VAL A 69 5.66 1.08 10.77
CA VAL A 69 6.32 2.13 9.99
C VAL A 69 5.79 3.46 10.46
N ASP A 70 6.65 4.30 10.99
CA ASP A 70 6.35 5.68 11.42
C ASP A 70 7.57 6.60 11.29
N ARG A 71 7.45 7.82 11.80
CA ARG A 71 8.52 8.83 11.74
C ARG A 71 9.87 8.36 12.29
N SER A 72 9.88 7.41 13.23
CA SER A 72 11.11 6.98 13.91
C SER A 72 12.03 6.14 13.04
N ILE A 73 11.50 5.58 11.94
CA ILE A 73 12.26 4.73 11.02
C ILE A 73 12.44 5.35 9.63
N VAL A 74 11.96 6.58 9.42
CA VAL A 74 12.01 7.27 8.12
C VAL A 74 13.42 7.34 7.55
N ASP A 75 14.44 7.56 8.37
CA ASP A 75 15.82 7.65 7.90
C ASP A 75 16.35 6.33 7.32
N LEU A 76 15.73 5.19 7.64
CA LEU A 76 16.04 3.90 7.01
C LEU A 76 15.32 3.69 5.67
N LEU A 77 14.39 4.59 5.32
CA LEU A 77 13.54 4.49 4.12
C LEU A 77 13.90 5.53 3.04
N LYS A 78 14.55 6.64 3.43
CA LYS A 78 14.79 7.80 2.54
C LYS A 78 15.60 7.50 1.28
N ASP A 79 16.55 6.56 1.38
CA ASP A 79 17.42 6.20 0.26
C ASP A 79 16.86 5.01 -0.55
N ARG A 80 15.59 4.67 -0.32
CA ARG A 80 14.91 3.54 -0.97
C ARG A 80 13.68 4.02 -1.72
N LYS A 81 13.32 3.31 -2.79
CA LYS A 81 11.99 3.46 -3.38
C LYS A 81 10.98 2.68 -2.56
N MET A 82 9.81 3.25 -2.39
CA MET A 82 8.75 2.65 -1.60
C MET A 82 7.50 2.38 -2.43
N ILE A 83 6.78 1.33 -2.04
CA ILE A 83 5.40 1.08 -2.42
C ILE A 83 4.60 1.10 -1.12
N GLY A 84 3.83 2.16 -0.88
CA GLY A 84 3.02 2.33 0.33
C GLY A 84 1.54 2.12 0.02
N ILE A 85 0.97 1.00 0.47
CA ILE A 85 -0.45 0.68 0.29
C ILE A 85 -1.10 0.61 1.67
N TRP A 86 -1.49 1.76 2.18
CA TRP A 86 -2.32 1.97 3.38
C TRP A 86 -3.03 3.32 3.28
N CYS A 87 -4.06 3.55 4.10
CA CYS A 87 -4.80 4.80 4.08
C CYS A 87 -3.90 6.00 4.44
N PHE A 88 -3.82 6.98 3.52
CA PHE A 88 -2.99 8.20 3.63
C PHE A 88 -1.47 7.98 3.56
N ALA A 89 -1.01 6.88 2.94
CA ALA A 89 0.42 6.65 2.69
C ALA A 89 1.08 7.81 1.92
N SER A 90 0.37 8.41 0.95
CA SER A 90 0.86 9.57 0.19
C SER A 90 1.14 10.78 1.06
N SER A 91 0.28 11.06 2.05
CA SER A 91 0.50 12.18 2.99
C SER A 91 1.69 11.92 3.92
N PHE A 92 1.91 10.65 4.31
CA PHE A 92 3.11 10.25 5.05
C PHE A 92 4.36 10.45 4.21
N ALA A 93 4.35 9.97 2.96
CA ALA A 93 5.47 10.09 2.04
C ALA A 93 5.83 11.55 1.74
N GLU A 94 4.84 12.40 1.44
CA GLU A 94 5.03 13.82 1.21
C GLU A 94 5.66 14.51 2.40
N ARG A 95 5.15 14.26 3.62
CA ARG A 95 5.66 14.85 4.86
C ARG A 95 7.13 14.57 5.11
N TYR A 96 7.58 13.38 4.75
CA TYR A 96 8.93 12.90 5.05
C TYR A 96 9.87 12.84 3.84
N GLY A 97 9.41 13.27 2.66
CA GLY A 97 10.21 13.29 1.43
C GLY A 97 10.58 11.89 0.95
N LEU A 98 9.68 10.91 1.11
CA LEU A 98 9.90 9.55 0.64
C LEU A 98 9.57 9.44 -0.86
N GLN A 99 10.33 8.63 -1.59
CA GLN A 99 10.19 8.42 -3.02
C GLN A 99 9.45 7.11 -3.30
N GLY A 100 8.62 7.08 -4.35
CA GLY A 100 7.93 5.89 -4.80
C GLY A 100 6.44 6.08 -5.05
N TYR A 101 5.70 4.97 -4.99
CA TYR A 101 4.25 4.92 -5.22
C TYR A 101 3.48 4.78 -3.91
N PHE A 102 2.43 5.59 -3.73
CA PHE A 102 1.65 5.64 -2.49
C PHE A 102 0.16 5.82 -2.75
N THR A 103 -0.65 5.08 -1.99
CA THR A 103 -2.10 5.30 -1.93
C THR A 103 -2.44 6.48 -1.00
N SER A 104 -3.56 7.17 -1.28
CA SER A 104 -4.19 8.08 -0.32
C SER A 104 -5.20 7.30 0.52
N MET A 105 -6.37 7.89 0.85
CA MET A 105 -7.45 7.07 1.39
C MET A 105 -7.81 6.00 0.35
N PHE A 106 -7.84 4.75 0.80
CA PHE A 106 -8.11 3.60 -0.05
C PHE A 106 -9.26 2.80 0.55
N VAL A 107 -10.46 2.97 -0.01
CA VAL A 107 -11.66 2.26 0.41
C VAL A 107 -11.49 0.78 0.05
N SER A 108 -11.38 -0.09 1.05
CA SER A 108 -11.10 -1.50 0.92
C SER A 108 -12.16 -2.43 1.52
N ASN A 109 -13.11 -1.86 2.28
CA ASN A 109 -14.21 -2.59 2.88
C ASN A 109 -15.50 -1.78 2.91
N ILE A 110 -16.63 -2.44 3.24
CA ILE A 110 -17.96 -1.84 3.18
C ILE A 110 -18.14 -0.71 4.20
N ASN A 111 -17.57 -0.83 5.40
CA ASN A 111 -17.71 0.20 6.43
C ASN A 111 -17.01 1.49 6.02
N GLU A 112 -15.85 1.38 5.37
CA GLU A 112 -15.16 2.54 4.79
C GLU A 112 -15.98 3.14 3.65
N ALA A 113 -16.53 2.32 2.75
CA ALA A 113 -17.36 2.80 1.65
C ALA A 113 -18.56 3.61 2.16
N GLU A 114 -19.28 3.09 3.15
CA GLU A 114 -20.41 3.81 3.77
C GLU A 114 -19.95 5.09 4.46
N GLY A 115 -18.85 5.02 5.22
CA GLY A 115 -18.29 6.17 5.95
C GLY A 115 -17.79 7.29 5.03
N PHE A 116 -17.36 6.98 3.81
CA PHE A 116 -16.93 7.95 2.80
C PHE A 116 -18.01 8.33 1.79
N GLY A 117 -19.27 7.92 2.02
CA GLY A 117 -20.41 8.34 1.21
C GLY A 117 -20.64 7.51 -0.05
N PHE A 118 -20.20 6.26 -0.07
CA PHE A 118 -20.42 5.28 -1.15
C PHE A 118 -21.34 4.12 -0.76
N PRO A 119 -22.59 4.38 -0.27
CA PRO A 119 -23.44 3.35 0.35
C PRO A 119 -24.04 2.34 -0.66
N ASN A 120 -23.95 2.61 -1.97
CA ASN A 120 -24.57 1.79 -3.01
C ASN A 120 -23.68 0.66 -3.54
N ASN A 121 -22.64 0.29 -2.80
CA ASN A 121 -21.71 -0.78 -3.17
C ASN A 121 -21.93 -2.00 -2.29
N THR A 122 -21.66 -3.18 -2.82
CA THR A 122 -21.64 -4.42 -2.02
C THR A 122 -20.23 -4.71 -1.54
N SER A 123 -20.10 -5.51 -0.49
CA SER A 123 -18.78 -6.00 -0.05
C SER A 123 -18.04 -6.74 -1.16
N GLU A 124 -18.76 -7.51 -1.98
CA GLU A 124 -18.20 -8.23 -3.12
C GLU A 124 -17.64 -7.29 -4.18
N ASP A 125 -18.35 -6.21 -4.52
CA ASP A 125 -17.86 -5.18 -5.44
C ASP A 125 -16.53 -4.61 -4.99
N ILE A 126 -16.44 -4.22 -3.70
CA ILE A 126 -15.25 -3.59 -3.14
C ILE A 126 -14.08 -4.58 -3.12
N LEU A 127 -14.31 -5.80 -2.67
CA LEU A 127 -13.28 -6.85 -2.61
C LEU A 127 -12.78 -7.25 -4.01
N ASN A 128 -13.64 -7.23 -5.04
CA ASN A 128 -13.24 -7.49 -6.42
C ASN A 128 -12.32 -6.38 -6.93
N GLU A 129 -12.62 -5.12 -6.64
CA GLU A 129 -11.74 -3.99 -7.03
C GLU A 129 -10.40 -4.00 -6.28
N VAL A 130 -10.40 -4.35 -4.99
CA VAL A 130 -9.15 -4.55 -4.23
C VAL A 130 -8.30 -5.65 -4.86
N ASN A 131 -8.92 -6.77 -5.23
CA ASN A 131 -8.21 -7.85 -5.93
C ASN A 131 -7.62 -7.39 -7.25
N LEU A 132 -8.41 -6.72 -8.10
CA LEU A 132 -7.97 -6.20 -9.39
C LEU A 132 -6.81 -5.22 -9.23
N PHE A 133 -6.90 -4.31 -8.28
CA PHE A 133 -5.81 -3.39 -7.94
C PHE A 133 -4.53 -4.14 -7.58
N CYS A 134 -4.61 -5.10 -6.65
CA CYS A 134 -3.45 -5.88 -6.21
C CYS A 134 -2.81 -6.68 -7.35
N GLU A 135 -3.63 -7.35 -8.18
CA GLU A 135 -3.18 -8.10 -9.35
C GLU A 135 -2.52 -7.19 -10.39
N THR A 136 -3.03 -5.96 -10.57
CA THR A 136 -2.43 -4.97 -11.46
C THR A 136 -1.05 -4.53 -10.97
N ILE A 137 -0.91 -4.22 -9.66
CA ILE A 137 0.39 -3.88 -9.06
C ILE A 137 1.37 -5.05 -9.20
N ASN A 138 0.92 -6.28 -8.95
CA ASN A 138 1.74 -7.48 -9.14
C ASN A 138 2.23 -7.62 -10.59
N THR A 139 1.34 -7.39 -11.55
CA THR A 139 1.68 -7.42 -12.99
C THR A 139 2.73 -6.37 -13.32
N TYR A 140 2.57 -5.14 -12.84
CA TYR A 140 3.55 -4.08 -13.07
C TYR A 140 4.94 -4.43 -12.52
N LEU A 141 4.99 -5.05 -11.34
CA LEU A 141 6.24 -5.52 -10.75
C LEU A 141 6.89 -6.65 -11.57
N LYS A 142 6.11 -7.64 -12.02
CA LYS A 142 6.59 -8.75 -12.85
C LYS A 142 7.10 -8.30 -14.21
N GLU A 143 6.44 -7.32 -14.80
CA GLU A 143 6.78 -6.79 -16.12
C GLU A 143 7.86 -5.69 -16.07
N GLY A 144 8.25 -5.25 -14.86
CA GLY A 144 9.23 -4.18 -14.68
C GLY A 144 8.72 -2.82 -15.18
N VAL A 145 7.41 -2.57 -15.08
CA VAL A 145 6.83 -1.26 -15.48
C VAL A 145 7.43 -0.15 -14.61
N PRO A 146 7.98 0.93 -15.21
CA PRO A 146 8.50 2.07 -14.45
C PRO A 146 7.44 2.63 -13.48
N MET A 147 7.85 2.87 -12.23
CA MET A 147 6.90 3.22 -11.14
C MET A 147 6.21 4.58 -11.36
N ASP A 148 6.85 5.50 -12.07
CA ASP A 148 6.28 6.79 -12.47
C ASP A 148 5.13 6.66 -13.47
N GLU A 149 5.05 5.53 -14.18
CA GLU A 149 3.93 5.23 -15.09
C GLU A 149 2.72 4.58 -14.40
N TRP A 150 2.86 4.12 -13.13
CA TRP A 150 1.80 3.38 -12.46
C TRP A 150 0.53 4.21 -12.25
N VAL A 151 0.68 5.43 -11.73
CA VAL A 151 -0.49 6.30 -11.46
C VAL A 151 -1.27 6.60 -12.74
N PRO A 152 -0.66 7.09 -13.84
CA PRO A 152 -1.41 7.34 -15.07
C PRO A 152 -2.03 6.07 -15.67
N ARG A 153 -1.35 4.92 -15.61
CA ARG A 153 -1.89 3.65 -16.13
C ARG A 153 -3.09 3.15 -15.31
N LEU A 154 -2.99 3.19 -13.97
CA LEU A 154 -4.07 2.83 -13.07
C LEU A 154 -5.29 3.73 -13.27
N GLN A 155 -5.08 5.04 -13.35
CA GLN A 155 -6.16 6.00 -13.57
C GLN A 155 -6.81 5.86 -14.96
N ALA A 156 -6.06 5.49 -15.98
CA ALA A 156 -6.60 5.23 -17.31
C ALA A 156 -7.42 3.93 -17.38
N GLY A 157 -7.00 2.91 -16.62
CA GLY A 157 -7.65 1.59 -16.56
C GLY A 157 -8.78 1.48 -15.53
N CYS A 158 -9.01 2.49 -14.67
CA CYS A 158 -10.00 2.40 -13.61
C CYS A 158 -11.43 2.32 -14.19
N HIS A 159 -12.26 1.47 -13.59
CA HIS A 159 -13.69 1.35 -13.88
C HIS A 159 -14.41 2.59 -13.34
N LYS A 160 -14.55 3.63 -14.17
CA LYS A 160 -15.12 4.94 -13.81
C LYS A 160 -16.60 4.89 -13.39
N GLU A 161 -17.24 3.73 -13.52
CA GLU A 161 -18.65 3.53 -13.20
C GLU A 161 -18.95 3.51 -11.70
N LYS A 162 -17.91 3.24 -10.87
CA LYS A 162 -18.04 3.18 -9.42
C LYS A 162 -17.29 4.35 -8.76
N ASP A 163 -18.00 5.20 -8.05
CA ASP A 163 -17.44 6.42 -7.45
C ASP A 163 -16.30 6.14 -6.46
N PHE A 164 -16.38 5.05 -5.66
CA PHE A 164 -15.31 4.70 -4.72
C PHE A 164 -14.02 4.26 -5.45
N VAL A 165 -14.12 3.61 -6.61
CA VAL A 165 -12.97 3.23 -7.43
C VAL A 165 -12.27 4.49 -7.94
N LYS A 166 -13.03 5.40 -8.51
CA LYS A 166 -12.52 6.69 -8.94
C LYS A 166 -11.83 7.42 -7.78
N TYR A 167 -12.46 7.46 -6.60
CA TYR A 167 -11.91 8.08 -5.40
C TYR A 167 -10.56 7.46 -5.00
N ASN A 168 -10.48 6.11 -4.96
CA ASN A 168 -9.23 5.40 -4.65
C ASN A 168 -8.11 5.78 -5.61
N TYR A 169 -8.38 5.74 -6.92
CA TYR A 169 -7.36 5.93 -7.94
C TYR A 169 -6.94 7.40 -8.09
N GLU A 170 -7.84 8.37 -7.93
CA GLU A 170 -7.52 9.80 -7.93
C GLU A 170 -6.61 10.21 -6.77
N GLY A 171 -6.67 9.48 -5.67
CA GLY A 171 -5.83 9.69 -4.49
C GLY A 171 -4.38 9.19 -4.61
N MET A 172 -4.08 8.33 -5.59
CA MET A 172 -2.74 7.74 -5.73
C MET A 172 -1.70 8.76 -6.17
N ARG A 173 -0.47 8.61 -5.68
CA ARG A 173 0.65 9.53 -5.97
C ARG A 173 1.92 8.75 -6.24
N TYR A 174 2.76 9.33 -7.10
CA TYR A 174 4.15 8.98 -7.27
C TYR A 174 5.01 10.19 -6.91
N TYR A 175 6.04 9.94 -6.11
CA TYR A 175 7.07 10.93 -5.77
C TYR A 175 8.42 10.39 -6.26
N GLY A 176 9.05 11.10 -7.19
CA GLY A 176 10.32 10.75 -7.80
C GLY A 176 11.52 11.45 -7.19
#